data_5b7bd8c7f1f3f90d9a03e83078d88d8a
#
_entry.id   5b7bd8c7f1f3f90d9a03e83078d88d8a
#
_cell.length_a   1.000
_cell.length_b   1.000
_cell.length_c   1.000
_cell.angle_alpha   90.00
_cell.angle_beta   90.00
_cell.angle_gamma   90.00
#
_symmetry.space_group_name_H-M   'P 1'
#
loop_
_entity.id
_entity.type
_entity.pdbx_description
1 polymer ?
#
loop_
_entity_poly.entity_id
_entity_poly.type
_entity_poly.pdbx_seq_one_letter_code
_entity_poly.pdbx_strand_id
1 'polypeptide(L)'
;MTSSDLFNGFCISRNIKDSTVRSYLSAVRKYESYNGMSMSQLVDEAIGEEENVIPIKKRKIRRRLLDFRAYLLNSTFAIGTVRTYFSRIKTVYRHFEIELPHIPDIRSKESYISSYDDLPKREDIKRACNISSIEFKAAILFISSSGCAKAETLSLTVRDFIKATRDYHDGGSIDDILKGLLSRRDIVPVFYLRRIKTGKFYHAFCSPEATHHIVRYLISRESLTLDDRLFDFTDSSLMYSFKKVNDELNWGFVGNYRFFRSHALRKFHASNIGLGADYVDALQGRAKTKVHEAYIKTNPVKLKEVYMGAMHNVMIGEEWIEENKLDKKGDECIVIEKQVVNIIINFTLDGMEYRVEK
;
A
#
# COMPACT_ATOMS: atom_id res chain seq x y z
N MET A 1 -9.30 -38.71 4.27
CA MET A 1 -9.41 -37.27 4.61
C MET A 1 -10.01 -36.53 3.43
N THR A 2 -11.04 -35.71 3.60
CA THR A 2 -11.57 -34.97 2.44
C THR A 2 -10.57 -33.85 2.04
N SER A 3 -10.59 -33.41 0.79
CA SER A 3 -9.72 -32.29 0.34
C SER A 3 -9.96 -31.01 1.17
N SER A 4 -11.20 -30.85 1.67
CA SER A 4 -11.57 -29.75 2.55
C SER A 4 -10.91 -29.85 3.93
N ASP A 5 -10.87 -31.04 4.53
CA ASP A 5 -10.29 -31.26 5.85
C ASP A 5 -8.77 -31.09 5.81
N LEU A 6 -8.12 -31.62 4.78
CA LEU A 6 -6.69 -31.47 4.54
C LEU A 6 -6.30 -29.99 4.42
N PHE A 7 -7.07 -29.24 3.63
CA PHE A 7 -6.81 -27.83 3.39
C PHE A 7 -7.08 -26.95 4.63
N ASN A 8 -8.16 -27.27 5.39
CA ASN A 8 -8.45 -26.58 6.66
C ASN A 8 -7.33 -26.83 7.69
N GLY A 9 -6.89 -28.07 7.84
CA GLY A 9 -5.75 -28.41 8.69
C GLY A 9 -4.48 -27.64 8.31
N PHE A 10 -4.18 -27.56 7.01
CA PHE A 10 -3.07 -26.77 6.47
C PHE A 10 -3.19 -25.28 6.84
N CYS A 11 -4.37 -24.69 6.70
CA CYS A 11 -4.56 -23.26 6.99
C CYS A 11 -4.44 -22.97 8.49
N ILE A 12 -5.00 -23.81 9.35
CA ILE A 12 -4.98 -23.65 10.80
C ILE A 12 -3.55 -23.82 11.33
N SER A 13 -2.87 -24.90 10.98
CA SER A 13 -1.50 -25.18 11.47
C SER A 13 -0.47 -24.14 11.09
N ARG A 14 -0.69 -23.43 9.97
CA ARG A 14 0.17 -22.33 9.51
C ARG A 14 -0.32 -20.94 9.91
N ASN A 15 -1.40 -20.83 10.65
CA ASN A 15 -2.02 -19.56 11.06
C ASN A 15 -2.20 -18.59 9.86
N ILE A 16 -2.79 -19.10 8.77
CA ILE A 16 -2.92 -18.36 7.51
C ILE A 16 -4.09 -17.39 7.61
N LYS A 17 -3.84 -16.10 7.29
CA LYS A 17 -4.90 -15.07 7.25
C LYS A 17 -5.93 -15.36 6.15
N ASP A 18 -7.22 -15.03 6.37
CA ASP A 18 -8.33 -15.29 5.44
C ASP A 18 -8.08 -14.79 4.01
N SER A 19 -7.48 -13.59 3.87
CA SER A 19 -7.12 -13.05 2.56
C SER A 19 -6.10 -13.92 1.82
N THR A 20 -5.22 -14.59 2.56
CA THR A 20 -4.21 -15.51 2.03
C THR A 20 -4.81 -16.88 1.77
N VAL A 21 -5.76 -17.34 2.60
CA VAL A 21 -6.54 -18.57 2.38
C VAL A 21 -7.20 -18.56 1.00
N ARG A 22 -7.87 -17.46 0.64
CA ARG A 22 -8.48 -17.30 -0.70
C ARG A 22 -7.49 -17.49 -1.84
N SER A 23 -6.26 -16.98 -1.68
CA SER A 23 -5.20 -17.14 -2.67
C SER A 23 -4.71 -18.59 -2.79
N TYR A 24 -4.62 -19.31 -1.67
CA TYR A 24 -4.29 -20.75 -1.68
C TYR A 24 -5.42 -21.56 -2.32
N LEU A 25 -6.68 -21.32 -1.93
CA LEU A 25 -7.84 -22.00 -2.50
C LEU A 25 -7.90 -21.83 -4.01
N SER A 26 -7.65 -20.63 -4.52
CA SER A 26 -7.63 -20.39 -5.97
C SER A 26 -6.55 -21.21 -6.67
N ALA A 27 -5.34 -21.29 -6.09
CA ALA A 27 -4.24 -22.08 -6.64
C ALA A 27 -4.52 -23.58 -6.58
N VAL A 28 -5.03 -24.08 -5.43
CA VAL A 28 -5.36 -25.50 -5.22
C VAL A 28 -6.45 -25.94 -6.20
N ARG A 29 -7.59 -25.24 -6.29
CA ARG A 29 -8.66 -25.54 -7.23
C ARG A 29 -8.16 -25.61 -8.68
N LYS A 30 -7.25 -24.70 -9.05
CA LYS A 30 -6.67 -24.69 -10.39
C LYS A 30 -5.76 -25.90 -10.64
N TYR A 31 -5.03 -26.34 -9.62
CA TYR A 31 -4.17 -27.51 -9.68
C TYR A 31 -4.96 -28.82 -9.70
N GLU A 32 -6.01 -28.92 -8.88
CA GLU A 32 -6.96 -30.04 -8.86
C GLU A 32 -7.65 -30.21 -10.23
N SER A 33 -8.19 -29.10 -10.76
CA SER A 33 -8.86 -29.09 -12.08
C SER A 33 -7.91 -29.51 -13.20
N TYR A 34 -6.63 -29.10 -13.14
CA TYR A 34 -5.64 -29.48 -14.13
C TYR A 34 -5.29 -30.97 -14.07
N ASN A 35 -5.15 -31.53 -12.86
CA ASN A 35 -4.76 -32.93 -12.69
C ASN A 35 -5.95 -33.92 -12.70
N GLY A 36 -7.19 -33.44 -12.62
CA GLY A 36 -8.39 -34.27 -12.47
C GLY A 36 -8.43 -35.03 -11.13
N MET A 37 -7.71 -34.56 -10.12
CA MET A 37 -7.56 -35.20 -8.81
C MET A 37 -7.67 -34.14 -7.70
N SER A 38 -8.22 -34.55 -6.54
CA SER A 38 -8.22 -33.68 -5.37
C SER A 38 -6.82 -33.49 -4.79
N MET A 39 -6.59 -32.39 -4.05
CA MET A 39 -5.30 -32.14 -3.42
C MET A 39 -4.92 -33.23 -2.42
N SER A 40 -5.92 -33.84 -1.75
CA SER A 40 -5.70 -35.01 -0.88
C SER A 40 -5.10 -36.16 -1.66
N GLN A 41 -5.76 -36.57 -2.76
CA GLN A 41 -5.27 -37.65 -3.60
C GLN A 41 -3.84 -37.41 -4.16
N LEU A 42 -3.55 -36.15 -4.52
CA LEU A 42 -2.23 -35.74 -5.02
C LEU A 42 -1.14 -35.79 -3.93
N VAL A 43 -1.51 -35.47 -2.69
CA VAL A 43 -0.64 -35.59 -1.51
C VAL A 43 -0.44 -37.07 -1.16
N ASP A 44 -1.52 -37.87 -1.09
CA ASP A 44 -1.46 -39.31 -0.79
C ASP A 44 -0.62 -40.06 -1.85
N GLU A 45 -0.77 -39.71 -3.13
CA GLU A 45 0.08 -40.25 -4.21
C GLU A 45 1.57 -39.96 -3.97
N ALA A 46 1.91 -38.73 -3.57
CA ALA A 46 3.28 -38.35 -3.35
C ALA A 46 3.88 -39.02 -2.09
N ILE A 47 3.11 -39.15 -1.02
CA ILE A 47 3.50 -39.90 0.19
C ILE A 47 3.74 -41.34 -0.14
N GLY A 48 2.83 -42.01 -0.84
CA GLY A 48 2.99 -43.41 -1.22
C GLY A 48 4.21 -43.65 -2.11
N GLU A 49 4.59 -42.71 -2.97
CA GLU A 49 5.83 -42.79 -3.75
C GLU A 49 7.09 -42.65 -2.87
N GLU A 50 7.05 -41.89 -1.77
CA GLU A 50 8.14 -41.77 -0.79
C GLU A 50 8.27 -43.01 0.05
N GLU A 51 7.17 -43.53 0.59
CA GLU A 51 7.14 -44.78 1.36
C GLU A 51 7.66 -45.98 0.56
N ASN A 52 7.35 -46.03 -0.73
CA ASN A 52 7.88 -47.04 -1.65
C ASN A 52 9.31 -46.76 -2.14
N VAL A 53 10.00 -45.78 -1.55
CA VAL A 53 11.40 -45.41 -1.83
C VAL A 53 11.65 -45.12 -3.32
N ILE A 54 10.64 -44.62 -4.04
CA ILE A 54 10.80 -44.24 -5.46
C ILE A 54 11.75 -43.06 -5.57
N PRO A 55 12.84 -43.14 -6.37
CA PRO A 55 13.74 -42.03 -6.54
C PRO A 55 13.03 -40.77 -7.08
N ILE A 56 13.34 -39.60 -6.52
CA ILE A 56 12.65 -38.33 -6.84
C ILE A 56 12.54 -38.04 -8.34
N LYS A 57 13.52 -38.45 -9.13
CA LYS A 57 13.53 -38.32 -10.60
C LYS A 57 12.42 -39.10 -11.29
N LYS A 58 11.93 -40.17 -10.67
CA LYS A 58 10.88 -41.07 -11.20
C LYS A 58 9.50 -40.80 -10.61
N ARG A 59 9.41 -40.00 -9.53
CA ARG A 59 8.14 -39.66 -8.89
C ARG A 59 7.25 -38.82 -9.79
N LYS A 60 5.95 -39.11 -9.78
CA LYS A 60 4.92 -38.40 -10.57
C LYS A 60 4.82 -36.92 -10.21
N ILE A 61 5.07 -36.56 -8.94
CA ILE A 61 5.06 -35.17 -8.49
C ILE A 61 5.95 -34.26 -9.35
N ARG A 62 7.11 -34.76 -9.81
CA ARG A 62 8.00 -34.00 -10.70
C ARG A 62 7.30 -33.64 -12.01
N ARG A 63 6.67 -34.63 -12.64
CA ARG A 63 5.96 -34.44 -13.90
C ARG A 63 4.76 -33.53 -13.71
N ARG A 64 3.94 -33.80 -12.70
CA ARG A 64 2.74 -32.97 -12.37
C ARG A 64 3.08 -31.51 -12.18
N LEU A 65 4.15 -31.19 -11.44
CA LEU A 65 4.59 -29.80 -11.23
C LEU A 65 5.14 -29.16 -12.50
N LEU A 66 5.90 -29.87 -13.31
CA LEU A 66 6.42 -29.36 -14.59
C LEU A 66 5.30 -29.09 -15.61
N ASP A 67 4.38 -30.02 -15.76
CA ASP A 67 3.24 -29.91 -16.67
C ASP A 67 2.29 -28.78 -16.22
N PHE A 68 2.01 -28.67 -14.93
CA PHE A 68 1.21 -27.57 -14.40
C PHE A 68 1.92 -26.21 -14.58
N ARG A 69 3.25 -26.15 -14.39
CA ARG A 69 4.02 -24.96 -14.68
C ARG A 69 3.90 -24.55 -16.15
N ALA A 70 4.02 -25.49 -17.06
CA ALA A 70 3.86 -25.25 -18.49
C ALA A 70 2.45 -24.76 -18.82
N TYR A 71 1.42 -25.40 -18.26
CA TYR A 71 0.04 -24.98 -18.39
C TYR A 71 -0.18 -23.54 -17.92
N LEU A 72 0.34 -23.17 -16.74
CA LEU A 72 0.22 -21.81 -16.23
C LEU A 72 0.96 -20.77 -17.11
N LEU A 73 2.12 -21.11 -17.62
CA LEU A 73 2.91 -20.22 -18.50
C LEU A 73 2.22 -19.98 -19.85
N ASN A 74 1.48 -20.98 -20.37
CA ASN A 74 0.71 -20.87 -21.60
C ASN A 74 -0.70 -20.29 -21.41
N SER A 75 -1.07 -19.96 -20.15
CA SER A 75 -2.35 -19.33 -19.86
C SER A 75 -2.30 -17.81 -20.05
N THR A 76 -3.47 -17.17 -20.01
CA THR A 76 -3.60 -15.69 -20.05
C THR A 76 -3.25 -15.02 -18.72
N PHE A 77 -2.79 -15.77 -17.72
CA PHE A 77 -2.46 -15.20 -16.42
C PHE A 77 -1.24 -14.30 -16.46
N ALA A 78 -1.31 -13.19 -15.72
CA ALA A 78 -0.12 -12.38 -15.48
C ALA A 78 0.98 -13.22 -14.80
N ILE A 79 2.24 -12.99 -15.16
CA ILE A 79 3.39 -13.75 -14.66
C ILE A 79 3.48 -13.77 -13.12
N GLY A 80 3.04 -12.68 -12.44
CA GLY A 80 2.95 -12.63 -10.98
C GLY A 80 1.93 -13.61 -10.40
N THR A 81 0.80 -13.83 -11.11
CA THR A 81 -0.21 -14.83 -10.74
C THR A 81 0.33 -16.24 -10.94
N VAL A 82 1.01 -16.48 -12.06
CA VAL A 82 1.67 -17.77 -12.35
C VAL A 82 2.67 -18.13 -11.26
N ARG A 83 3.55 -17.20 -10.89
CA ARG A 83 4.49 -17.37 -9.77
C ARG A 83 3.80 -17.68 -8.45
N THR A 84 2.73 -16.94 -8.16
CA THR A 84 1.96 -17.11 -6.92
C THR A 84 1.32 -18.49 -6.87
N TYR A 85 0.62 -18.92 -7.91
CA TYR A 85 -0.05 -20.22 -7.97
C TYR A 85 0.97 -21.35 -7.81
N PHE A 86 2.04 -21.31 -8.58
CA PHE A 86 3.07 -22.34 -8.51
C PHE A 86 3.76 -22.41 -7.13
N SER A 87 4.07 -21.26 -6.55
CA SER A 87 4.65 -21.18 -5.20
C SER A 87 3.70 -21.72 -4.13
N ARG A 88 2.38 -21.44 -4.24
CA ARG A 88 1.37 -21.94 -3.30
C ARG A 88 1.30 -23.45 -3.30
N ILE A 89 1.24 -24.07 -4.48
CA ILE A 89 1.22 -25.54 -4.60
C ILE A 89 2.48 -26.16 -3.99
N LYS A 90 3.67 -25.64 -4.30
CA LYS A 90 4.91 -26.10 -3.65
C LYS A 90 4.85 -25.98 -2.13
N THR A 91 4.24 -24.92 -1.61
CA THR A 91 4.11 -24.72 -0.15
C THR A 91 3.15 -25.73 0.49
N VAL A 92 2.08 -26.12 -0.21
CA VAL A 92 1.17 -27.17 0.29
C VAL A 92 1.93 -28.50 0.41
N TYR A 93 2.60 -28.94 -0.64
CA TYR A 93 3.38 -30.18 -0.58
C TYR A 93 4.45 -30.17 0.54
N ARG A 94 5.20 -29.07 0.66
CA ARG A 94 6.20 -28.93 1.76
C ARG A 94 5.60 -28.98 3.15
N HIS A 95 4.36 -28.56 3.30
CA HIS A 95 3.66 -28.65 4.60
C HIS A 95 3.43 -30.09 5.03
N PHE A 96 3.22 -30.98 4.08
CA PHE A 96 3.09 -32.43 4.31
C PHE A 96 4.45 -33.16 4.23
N GLU A 97 5.55 -32.40 4.39
CA GLU A 97 6.93 -32.89 4.42
C GLU A 97 7.38 -33.63 3.14
N ILE A 98 6.62 -33.51 2.04
CA ILE A 98 6.93 -34.13 0.76
C ILE A 98 8.14 -33.44 0.14
N GLU A 99 9.14 -34.25 -0.24
CA GLU A 99 10.33 -33.82 -0.92
C GLU A 99 10.00 -33.31 -2.35
N LEU A 100 10.36 -32.07 -2.65
CA LEU A 100 10.10 -31.47 -3.94
C LEU A 100 11.30 -31.57 -4.88
N PRO A 101 11.07 -31.91 -6.16
CA PRO A 101 12.13 -31.86 -7.16
C PRO A 101 12.63 -30.43 -7.35
N HIS A 102 13.91 -30.29 -7.69
CA HIS A 102 14.44 -28.98 -8.11
C HIS A 102 13.78 -28.57 -9.43
N ILE A 103 13.01 -27.48 -9.39
CA ILE A 103 12.40 -26.85 -10.55
C ILE A 103 12.86 -25.39 -10.58
N PRO A 104 13.49 -24.94 -11.69
CA PRO A 104 13.94 -23.55 -11.81
C PRO A 104 12.81 -22.54 -11.60
N ASP A 105 13.15 -21.40 -11.02
CA ASP A 105 12.19 -20.32 -10.81
C ASP A 105 11.60 -19.80 -12.13
N ILE A 106 10.34 -19.36 -12.04
CA ILE A 106 9.66 -18.75 -13.19
C ILE A 106 10.23 -17.34 -13.37
N ARG A 107 11.04 -17.16 -14.40
CA ARG A 107 11.58 -15.85 -14.78
C ARG A 107 10.63 -15.18 -15.77
N SER A 108 10.45 -13.87 -15.64
CA SER A 108 9.82 -13.06 -16.67
C SER A 108 10.87 -12.75 -17.74
N LYS A 109 10.54 -12.98 -19.01
CA LYS A 109 11.41 -12.53 -20.12
C LYS A 109 11.36 -11.01 -20.24
N GLU A 110 10.20 -10.42 -19.91
CA GLU A 110 9.97 -8.98 -19.89
C GLU A 110 9.22 -8.63 -18.59
N SER A 111 9.86 -7.91 -17.68
CA SER A 111 9.17 -7.29 -16.56
C SER A 111 8.93 -5.83 -16.93
N TYR A 112 7.66 -5.42 -16.99
CA TYR A 112 7.33 -4.02 -17.09
C TYR A 112 7.90 -3.30 -15.84
N ILE A 113 8.88 -2.44 -16.06
CA ILE A 113 9.45 -1.60 -15.01
C ILE A 113 8.61 -0.33 -15.00
N SER A 114 7.80 -0.15 -13.95
CA SER A 114 7.00 1.05 -13.77
C SER A 114 7.93 2.27 -13.65
N SER A 115 7.77 3.23 -14.56
CA SER A 115 8.47 4.51 -14.52
C SER A 115 7.70 5.54 -13.67
N TYR A 116 8.29 6.70 -13.46
CA TYR A 116 7.62 7.83 -12.81
C TYR A 116 6.42 8.32 -13.65
N ASP A 117 6.54 8.31 -14.97
CA ASP A 117 5.49 8.76 -15.90
C ASP A 117 4.25 7.85 -15.93
N ASP A 118 4.36 6.63 -15.37
CA ASP A 118 3.24 5.72 -15.19
C ASP A 118 2.38 6.03 -13.96
N LEU A 119 2.75 7.04 -13.19
CA LEU A 119 2.00 7.46 -12.01
C LEU A 119 1.10 8.64 -12.35
N PRO A 120 -0.10 8.72 -11.74
CA PRO A 120 -0.94 9.90 -11.84
C PRO A 120 -0.16 11.14 -11.39
N LYS A 121 -0.21 12.21 -12.16
CA LYS A 121 0.33 13.53 -11.82
C LYS A 121 -0.74 14.32 -11.04
N ARG A 122 -0.38 15.47 -10.49
CA ARG A 122 -1.30 16.35 -9.77
C ARG A 122 -2.52 16.71 -10.60
N GLU A 123 -2.31 17.04 -11.86
CA GLU A 123 -3.35 17.41 -12.84
C GLU A 123 -4.32 16.25 -13.10
N ASP A 124 -3.83 15.00 -13.14
CA ASP A 124 -4.68 13.83 -13.30
C ASP A 124 -5.55 13.63 -12.07
N ILE A 125 -4.98 13.79 -10.85
CA ILE A 125 -5.74 13.69 -9.61
C ILE A 125 -6.78 14.81 -9.53
N LYS A 126 -6.45 16.04 -9.94
CA LYS A 126 -7.38 17.18 -10.02
C LYS A 126 -8.54 16.86 -10.97
N ARG A 127 -8.26 16.34 -12.17
CA ARG A 127 -9.29 15.88 -13.13
C ARG A 127 -10.18 14.80 -12.54
N ALA A 128 -9.60 13.80 -11.87
CA ALA A 128 -10.36 12.76 -11.20
C ALA A 128 -11.28 13.32 -10.10
N CYS A 129 -10.79 14.26 -9.29
CA CYS A 129 -11.57 14.92 -8.26
C CYS A 129 -12.76 15.69 -8.81
N ASN A 130 -12.61 16.32 -9.99
CA ASN A 130 -13.66 17.16 -10.59
C ASN A 130 -14.88 16.36 -11.07
N ILE A 131 -14.70 15.09 -11.45
CA ILE A 131 -15.81 14.23 -11.91
C ILE A 131 -16.29 13.26 -10.81
N SER A 132 -15.68 13.29 -9.63
CA SER A 132 -15.97 12.38 -8.54
C SER A 132 -17.12 12.90 -7.65
N SER A 133 -17.86 11.97 -7.02
CA SER A 133 -18.74 12.30 -5.91
C SER A 133 -17.96 12.93 -4.76
N ILE A 134 -18.65 13.67 -3.88
CA ILE A 134 -18.04 14.33 -2.72
C ILE A 134 -17.29 13.34 -1.83
N GLU A 135 -17.86 12.15 -1.61
CA GLU A 135 -17.25 11.07 -0.86
C GLU A 135 -15.96 10.56 -1.54
N PHE A 136 -16.05 10.25 -2.84
CA PHE A 136 -14.92 9.68 -3.56
C PHE A 136 -13.79 10.69 -3.72
N LYS A 137 -14.12 11.99 -3.92
CA LYS A 137 -13.15 13.09 -3.90
C LYS A 137 -12.41 13.15 -2.56
N ALA A 138 -13.13 13.09 -1.43
CA ALA A 138 -12.52 13.06 -0.12
C ALA A 138 -11.57 11.86 0.06
N ALA A 139 -11.96 10.67 -0.41
CA ALA A 139 -11.13 9.47 -0.36
C ALA A 139 -9.87 9.57 -1.26
N ILE A 140 -9.99 10.14 -2.47
CA ILE A 140 -8.85 10.39 -3.37
C ILE A 140 -7.84 11.31 -2.68
N LEU A 141 -8.29 12.47 -2.17
CA LEU A 141 -7.42 13.45 -1.53
C LEU A 141 -6.80 12.91 -0.24
N PHE A 142 -7.54 12.11 0.54
CA PHE A 142 -6.99 11.42 1.69
C PHE A 142 -5.87 10.45 1.31
N ILE A 143 -6.10 9.57 0.33
CA ILE A 143 -5.10 8.57 -0.07
C ILE A 143 -3.87 9.23 -0.70
N SER A 144 -4.05 10.27 -1.52
CA SER A 144 -2.94 10.97 -2.20
C SER A 144 -2.07 11.75 -1.22
N SER A 145 -2.66 12.36 -0.19
CA SER A 145 -1.92 13.18 0.79
C SER A 145 -1.38 12.38 1.97
N SER A 146 -2.06 11.29 2.41
CA SER A 146 -1.59 10.45 3.52
C SER A 146 -0.72 9.29 3.10
N GLY A 147 -0.85 8.85 1.85
CA GLY A 147 -0.24 7.60 1.38
C GLY A 147 -0.78 6.35 2.05
N CYS A 148 -1.91 6.38 2.74
CA CYS A 148 -2.56 5.22 3.33
C CYS A 148 -2.91 4.17 2.29
N ALA A 149 -2.86 2.89 2.64
CA ALA A 149 -3.32 1.86 1.73
C ALA A 149 -4.85 1.70 1.83
N LYS A 150 -5.45 1.15 0.75
CA LYS A 150 -6.89 0.94 0.63
C LYS A 150 -7.52 0.30 1.87
N ALA A 151 -6.89 -0.73 2.42
CA ALA A 151 -7.45 -1.46 3.57
C ALA A 151 -7.51 -0.59 4.83
N GLU A 152 -6.47 0.20 5.11
CA GLU A 152 -6.45 1.14 6.22
C GLU A 152 -7.45 2.28 6.01
N THR A 153 -7.55 2.83 4.79
CA THR A 153 -8.54 3.86 4.44
C THR A 153 -9.97 3.37 4.70
N LEU A 154 -10.29 2.13 4.31
CA LEU A 154 -11.63 1.53 4.51
C LEU A 154 -11.92 1.11 5.96
N SER A 155 -10.90 0.99 6.80
CA SER A 155 -11.07 0.64 8.21
C SER A 155 -11.25 1.83 9.13
N LEU A 156 -11.02 3.06 8.65
CA LEU A 156 -11.20 4.28 9.42
C LEU A 156 -12.67 4.51 9.75
N THR A 157 -12.91 4.96 11.00
CA THR A 157 -14.21 5.38 11.49
C THR A 157 -14.28 6.89 11.70
N VAL A 158 -15.50 7.42 11.86
CA VAL A 158 -15.71 8.81 12.27
C VAL A 158 -15.03 9.09 13.61
N ARG A 159 -15.07 8.14 14.54
CA ARG A 159 -14.35 8.19 15.82
C ARG A 159 -12.85 8.40 15.65
N ASP A 160 -12.24 7.72 14.67
CA ASP A 160 -10.81 7.87 14.39
C ASP A 160 -10.50 9.28 13.87
N PHE A 161 -11.38 9.82 13.02
CA PHE A 161 -11.22 11.18 12.50
C PHE A 161 -11.37 12.25 13.60
N ILE A 162 -12.39 12.14 14.44
CA ILE A 162 -12.58 13.06 15.59
C ILE A 162 -11.38 13.00 16.55
N LYS A 163 -10.85 11.80 16.82
CA LYS A 163 -9.63 11.65 17.61
C LYS A 163 -8.40 12.26 16.93
N ALA A 164 -8.28 12.09 15.63
CA ALA A 164 -7.16 12.60 14.84
C ALA A 164 -7.15 14.14 14.76
N THR A 165 -8.30 14.77 14.90
CA THR A 165 -8.48 16.23 14.88
C THR A 165 -8.59 16.86 16.26
N ARG A 166 -8.34 16.10 17.33
CA ARG A 166 -8.56 16.54 18.72
C ARG A 166 -7.88 17.87 19.08
N ASP A 167 -6.72 18.15 18.52
CA ASP A 167 -5.98 19.39 18.77
C ASP A 167 -6.67 20.65 18.20
N TYR A 168 -7.76 20.49 17.45
CA TYR A 168 -8.43 21.55 16.70
C TYR A 168 -9.86 21.81 17.15
N HIS A 169 -10.34 21.14 18.22
CA HIS A 169 -11.69 21.33 18.80
C HIS A 169 -11.71 20.93 20.28
N ASP A 170 -12.63 21.55 21.04
CA ASP A 170 -12.79 21.30 22.48
C ASP A 170 -13.75 20.15 22.82
N GLY A 171 -14.22 19.41 21.81
CA GLY A 171 -15.25 18.38 21.98
C GLY A 171 -16.66 18.92 21.69
N GLY A 172 -17.67 18.14 22.07
CA GLY A 172 -19.07 18.46 21.82
C GLY A 172 -19.77 17.42 20.94
N SER A 173 -20.89 17.78 20.31
CA SER A 173 -21.57 16.92 19.36
C SER A 173 -20.70 16.75 18.06
N ILE A 174 -20.94 15.68 17.32
CA ILE A 174 -20.25 15.47 16.04
C ILE A 174 -20.47 16.67 15.12
N ASP A 175 -21.71 17.17 15.04
CA ASP A 175 -22.08 18.30 14.18
C ASP A 175 -21.35 19.59 14.58
N ASP A 176 -21.24 19.90 15.87
CA ASP A 176 -20.52 21.09 16.34
C ASP A 176 -19.03 20.99 16.01
N ILE A 177 -18.43 19.83 16.25
CA ILE A 177 -17.03 19.56 15.89
C ILE A 177 -16.82 19.76 14.39
N LEU A 178 -17.65 19.14 13.54
CA LEU A 178 -17.50 19.24 12.08
C LEU A 178 -17.69 20.67 11.58
N LYS A 179 -18.64 21.43 12.13
CA LYS A 179 -18.82 22.87 11.81
C LYS A 179 -17.60 23.70 12.21
N GLY A 180 -17.05 23.45 13.39
CA GLY A 180 -15.83 24.11 13.85
C GLY A 180 -14.62 23.79 12.96
N LEU A 181 -14.46 22.51 12.57
CA LEU A 181 -13.38 22.10 11.67
C LEU A 181 -13.55 22.68 10.26
N LEU A 182 -14.78 22.86 9.76
CA LEU A 182 -15.04 23.39 8.44
C LEU A 182 -14.53 24.82 8.24
N SER A 183 -14.57 25.63 9.32
CA SER A 183 -14.13 27.04 9.30
C SER A 183 -12.60 27.20 9.23
N ARG A 184 -11.85 26.13 9.41
CA ARG A 184 -10.38 26.13 9.47
C ARG A 184 -9.76 25.55 8.20
N ARG A 185 -8.60 26.07 7.84
CA ARG A 185 -7.83 25.63 6.67
C ARG A 185 -6.42 25.12 6.98
N ASP A 186 -6.09 25.04 8.26
CA ASP A 186 -4.76 24.68 8.77
C ASP A 186 -4.70 23.26 9.37
N ILE A 187 -5.76 22.48 9.29
CA ILE A 187 -5.90 21.23 10.03
C ILE A 187 -5.10 20.09 9.38
N VAL A 188 -4.14 19.57 10.12
CA VAL A 188 -3.38 18.36 9.79
C VAL A 188 -3.67 17.29 10.85
N PRO A 189 -4.62 16.38 10.61
CA PRO A 189 -5.01 15.33 11.55
C PRO A 189 -3.86 14.36 11.84
N VAL A 190 -3.84 13.82 13.06
CA VAL A 190 -2.88 12.81 13.50
C VAL A 190 -3.59 11.47 13.69
N PHE A 191 -3.56 10.63 12.68
CA PHE A 191 -4.15 9.30 12.75
C PHE A 191 -3.17 8.31 13.38
N TYR A 192 -3.62 7.51 14.35
CA TYR A 192 -2.89 6.36 14.87
C TYR A 192 -3.50 5.08 14.33
N LEU A 193 -2.83 4.48 13.36
CA LEU A 193 -3.34 3.39 12.54
C LEU A 193 -2.61 2.08 12.80
N ARG A 194 -3.34 0.97 12.64
CA ARG A 194 -2.77 -0.36 12.58
C ARG A 194 -2.68 -0.83 11.13
N ARG A 195 -1.48 -1.12 10.67
CA ARG A 195 -1.24 -1.71 9.35
C ARG A 195 -1.90 -3.08 9.25
N ILE A 196 -2.96 -3.23 8.46
CA ILE A 196 -3.74 -4.48 8.37
C ILE A 196 -2.87 -5.66 7.90
N LYS A 197 -1.97 -5.41 6.94
CA LYS A 197 -1.10 -6.45 6.38
C LYS A 197 -0.10 -7.00 7.40
N THR A 198 0.50 -6.16 8.23
CA THR A 198 1.62 -6.54 9.12
C THR A 198 1.29 -6.45 10.60
N GLY A 199 0.17 -5.83 10.98
CA GLY A 199 -0.21 -5.59 12.37
C GLY A 199 0.55 -4.44 13.05
N LYS A 200 1.47 -3.77 12.36
CA LYS A 200 2.27 -2.67 12.89
C LYS A 200 1.42 -1.42 13.10
N PHE A 201 1.62 -0.74 14.23
CA PHE A 201 1.06 0.59 14.49
C PHE A 201 1.96 1.68 13.91
N TYR A 202 1.35 2.74 13.38
CA TYR A 202 2.08 3.88 12.81
C TYR A 202 1.19 5.14 12.83
N HIS A 203 1.82 6.31 12.67
CA HIS A 203 1.12 7.57 12.54
C HIS A 203 1.03 7.95 11.06
N ALA A 204 -0.16 8.35 10.63
CA ALA A 204 -0.42 8.92 9.31
C ALA A 204 -1.05 10.31 9.46
N PHE A 205 -0.82 11.14 8.47
CA PHE A 205 -1.36 12.50 8.40
C PHE A 205 -2.02 12.69 7.03
N CYS A 206 -2.94 13.62 6.93
CA CYS A 206 -3.42 14.09 5.63
C CYS A 206 -3.39 15.62 5.57
N SER A 207 -3.39 16.14 4.35
CA SER A 207 -3.32 17.59 4.14
C SER A 207 -4.57 18.33 4.62
N PRO A 208 -4.48 19.64 4.89
CA PRO A 208 -5.65 20.48 5.19
C PRO A 208 -6.72 20.42 4.10
N GLU A 209 -6.32 20.37 2.82
CA GLU A 209 -7.22 20.16 1.69
C GLU A 209 -8.04 18.87 1.84
N ALA A 210 -7.37 17.73 2.12
CA ALA A 210 -8.05 16.46 2.32
C ALA A 210 -8.98 16.52 3.52
N THR A 211 -8.54 17.11 4.63
CA THR A 211 -9.35 17.29 5.85
C THR A 211 -10.62 18.10 5.57
N HIS A 212 -10.50 19.22 4.86
CA HIS A 212 -11.65 20.04 4.49
C HIS A 212 -12.68 19.26 3.66
N HIS A 213 -12.21 18.47 2.67
CA HIS A 213 -13.12 17.66 1.87
C HIS A 213 -13.73 16.49 2.63
N ILE A 214 -13.01 15.90 3.60
CA ILE A 214 -13.59 14.90 4.52
C ILE A 214 -14.69 15.53 5.36
N VAL A 215 -14.45 16.69 5.97
CA VAL A 215 -15.46 17.40 6.77
C VAL A 215 -16.71 17.74 5.95
N ARG A 216 -16.54 18.27 4.74
CA ARG A 216 -17.66 18.53 3.83
C ARG A 216 -18.47 17.29 3.49
N TYR A 217 -17.79 16.16 3.26
CA TYR A 217 -18.46 14.89 3.01
C TYR A 217 -19.23 14.42 4.25
N LEU A 218 -18.62 14.47 5.44
CA LEU A 218 -19.30 14.05 6.67
C LEU A 218 -20.53 14.90 6.97
N ILE A 219 -20.46 16.22 6.78
CA ILE A 219 -21.63 17.14 6.95
C ILE A 219 -22.75 16.81 5.93
N SER A 220 -22.41 16.29 4.76
CA SER A 220 -23.43 15.93 3.75
C SER A 220 -24.18 14.63 4.05
N ARG A 221 -23.80 13.89 5.11
CA ARG A 221 -24.49 12.66 5.53
C ARG A 221 -25.67 13.01 6.44
N GLU A 222 -26.82 12.39 6.20
CA GLU A 222 -28.06 12.68 6.96
C GLU A 222 -27.99 12.29 8.42
N SER A 223 -27.31 11.19 8.74
CA SER A 223 -27.07 10.74 10.10
C SER A 223 -25.63 10.25 10.24
N LEU A 224 -25.01 10.56 11.36
CA LEU A 224 -23.61 10.21 11.60
C LEU A 224 -23.40 9.76 13.04
N THR A 225 -22.81 8.57 13.19
CA THR A 225 -22.37 8.04 14.48
C THR A 225 -20.85 7.91 14.52
N LEU A 226 -20.29 7.83 15.72
CA LEU A 226 -18.84 7.65 15.87
C LEU A 226 -18.33 6.34 15.30
N ASP A 227 -19.17 5.30 15.25
CA ASP A 227 -18.79 3.97 14.80
C ASP A 227 -18.98 3.76 13.30
N ASP A 228 -19.58 4.74 12.62
CA ASP A 228 -19.70 4.72 11.17
C ASP A 228 -18.32 4.78 10.50
N ARG A 229 -18.24 4.18 9.31
CA ARG A 229 -17.04 4.31 8.49
C ARG A 229 -16.79 5.76 8.09
N LEU A 230 -15.54 6.18 8.15
CA LEU A 230 -15.15 7.51 7.69
C LEU A 230 -15.48 7.71 6.21
N PHE A 231 -15.19 6.71 5.38
CA PHE A 231 -15.61 6.63 3.99
C PHE A 231 -16.54 5.42 3.84
N ASP A 232 -17.78 5.64 3.43
CA ASP A 232 -18.81 4.58 3.36
C ASP A 232 -18.66 3.70 2.11
N PHE A 233 -17.46 3.23 1.87
CA PHE A 233 -17.14 2.30 0.81
C PHE A 233 -16.96 0.87 1.32
N THR A 234 -17.47 -0.09 0.55
CA THR A 234 -16.96 -1.45 0.55
C THR A 234 -15.69 -1.55 -0.29
N ASP A 235 -14.93 -2.65 -0.16
CA ASP A 235 -13.78 -2.91 -1.02
C ASP A 235 -14.14 -2.87 -2.51
N SER A 236 -15.27 -3.46 -2.86
CA SER A 236 -15.77 -3.55 -4.24
C SER A 236 -16.25 -2.19 -4.76
N SER A 237 -16.99 -1.42 -3.96
CA SER A 237 -17.52 -0.12 -4.39
C SER A 237 -16.40 0.90 -4.58
N LEU A 238 -15.39 0.92 -3.70
CA LEU A 238 -14.23 1.78 -3.88
C LEU A 238 -13.45 1.41 -5.15
N MET A 239 -13.23 0.11 -5.40
CA MET A 239 -12.58 -0.34 -6.63
C MET A 239 -13.37 0.03 -7.88
N TYR A 240 -14.70 -0.06 -7.80
CA TYR A 240 -15.59 0.34 -8.90
C TYR A 240 -15.49 1.85 -9.18
N SER A 241 -15.47 2.70 -8.14
CA SER A 241 -15.30 4.15 -8.29
C SER A 241 -13.98 4.50 -8.98
N PHE A 242 -12.87 3.87 -8.59
CA PHE A 242 -11.59 4.02 -9.29
C PHE A 242 -11.66 3.58 -10.76
N LYS A 243 -12.32 2.42 -11.01
CA LYS A 243 -12.54 1.94 -12.38
C LYS A 243 -13.32 2.93 -13.19
N LYS A 244 -14.46 3.42 -12.67
CA LYS A 244 -15.36 4.34 -13.36
C LYS A 244 -14.60 5.61 -13.79
N VAL A 245 -13.89 6.26 -12.87
CA VAL A 245 -13.12 7.47 -13.17
C VAL A 245 -12.00 7.20 -14.18
N ASN A 246 -11.27 6.09 -14.04
CA ASN A 246 -10.23 5.72 -14.99
C ASN A 246 -10.76 5.53 -16.40
N ASP A 247 -11.91 4.85 -16.53
CA ASP A 247 -12.54 4.52 -17.81
C ASP A 247 -13.19 5.77 -18.43
N GLU A 248 -13.83 6.65 -17.64
CA GLU A 248 -14.44 7.91 -18.06
C GLU A 248 -13.40 8.92 -18.59
N LEU A 249 -12.23 8.97 -17.97
CA LEU A 249 -11.12 9.82 -18.41
C LEU A 249 -10.23 9.16 -19.47
N ASN A 250 -10.58 7.96 -19.92
CA ASN A 250 -9.87 7.20 -20.96
C ASN A 250 -8.37 6.98 -20.68
N TRP A 251 -7.99 6.79 -19.42
CA TRP A 251 -6.58 6.62 -19.06
C TRP A 251 -6.01 5.23 -19.31
N GLY A 252 -6.85 4.24 -19.57
CA GLY A 252 -6.42 2.89 -19.92
C GLY A 252 -5.65 2.17 -18.82
N PHE A 253 -4.62 1.45 -19.24
CA PHE A 253 -3.83 0.56 -18.37
C PHE A 253 -2.34 0.89 -18.44
N VAL A 254 -1.67 0.66 -17.33
CA VAL A 254 -0.22 0.66 -17.18
C VAL A 254 0.18 -0.77 -16.81
N GLY A 255 0.80 -1.48 -17.75
CA GLY A 255 0.99 -2.92 -17.65
C GLY A 255 -0.36 -3.65 -17.49
N ASN A 256 -0.49 -4.44 -16.44
CA ASN A 256 -1.71 -5.22 -16.16
C ASN A 256 -2.74 -4.48 -15.28
N TYR A 257 -2.53 -3.20 -14.96
CA TYR A 257 -3.35 -2.46 -14.00
C TYR A 257 -3.87 -1.18 -14.62
N ARG A 258 -5.09 -0.77 -14.23
CA ARG A 258 -5.58 0.57 -14.57
C ARG A 258 -4.61 1.63 -14.08
N PHE A 259 -4.46 2.70 -14.88
CA PHE A 259 -3.61 3.84 -14.54
C PHE A 259 -4.06 4.45 -13.20
N PHE A 260 -5.34 4.84 -13.09
CA PHE A 260 -5.88 5.45 -11.89
C PHE A 260 -6.45 4.41 -10.92
N ARG A 261 -5.80 4.23 -9.79
CA ARG A 261 -6.19 3.28 -8.74
C ARG A 261 -5.58 3.68 -7.39
N SER A 262 -6.16 3.22 -6.28
CA SER A 262 -5.68 3.54 -4.92
C SER A 262 -4.19 3.29 -4.70
N HIS A 263 -3.63 2.20 -5.26
CA HIS A 263 -2.20 1.92 -5.15
C HIS A 263 -1.33 2.89 -5.94
N ALA A 264 -1.83 3.44 -7.06
CA ALA A 264 -1.14 4.47 -7.82
C ALA A 264 -1.09 5.80 -7.04
N LEU A 265 -2.17 6.18 -6.35
CA LEU A 265 -2.18 7.35 -5.46
C LEU A 265 -1.19 7.20 -4.29
N ARG A 266 -1.12 6.02 -3.70
CA ARG A 266 -0.11 5.75 -2.66
C ARG A 266 1.33 5.81 -3.20
N LYS A 267 1.56 5.40 -4.45
CA LYS A 267 2.85 5.58 -5.12
C LYS A 267 3.11 7.06 -5.42
N PHE A 268 2.09 7.80 -5.87
CA PHE A 268 2.15 9.25 -6.05
C PHE A 268 2.65 9.94 -4.77
N HIS A 269 2.02 9.67 -3.62
CA HIS A 269 2.49 10.18 -2.33
C HIS A 269 3.97 9.88 -2.09
N ALA A 270 4.38 8.61 -2.24
CA ALA A 270 5.77 8.22 -1.97
C ALA A 270 6.78 8.89 -2.89
N SER A 271 6.42 9.15 -4.15
CA SER A 271 7.32 9.70 -5.16
C SER A 271 7.36 11.23 -5.17
N ASN A 272 6.28 11.87 -4.69
CA ASN A 272 6.15 13.33 -4.80
C ASN A 272 6.31 14.08 -3.48
N ILE A 273 6.17 13.42 -2.33
CA ILE A 273 6.24 14.14 -1.03
C ILE A 273 7.60 14.80 -0.77
N GLY A 274 8.67 14.35 -1.45
CA GLY A 274 9.99 14.96 -1.33
C GLY A 274 10.76 14.59 -0.04
N LEU A 275 10.34 13.53 0.65
CA LEU A 275 10.99 13.05 1.88
C LEU A 275 11.86 11.81 1.61
N GLY A 276 12.88 11.63 2.41
CA GLY A 276 13.70 10.42 2.39
C GLY A 276 12.88 9.15 2.66
N ALA A 277 13.37 8.00 2.14
CA ALA A 277 12.67 6.72 2.19
C ALA A 277 12.23 6.32 3.61
N ASP A 278 13.03 6.64 4.63
CA ASP A 278 12.71 6.32 6.02
C ASP A 278 11.46 7.04 6.54
N TYR A 279 11.30 8.32 6.17
CA TYR A 279 10.10 9.08 6.52
C TYR A 279 8.88 8.58 5.73
N VAL A 280 9.04 8.30 4.43
CA VAL A 280 7.98 7.73 3.60
C VAL A 280 7.51 6.38 4.16
N ASP A 281 8.44 5.54 4.58
CA ASP A 281 8.13 4.24 5.19
C ASP A 281 7.42 4.40 6.54
N ALA A 282 7.83 5.36 7.36
CA ALA A 282 7.16 5.69 8.62
C ALA A 282 5.73 6.18 8.38
N LEU A 283 5.53 7.17 7.49
CA LEU A 283 4.22 7.75 7.13
C LEU A 283 3.26 6.72 6.53
N GLN A 284 3.79 5.79 5.73
CA GLN A 284 2.99 4.75 5.09
C GLN A 284 2.88 3.45 5.91
N GLY A 285 3.45 3.37 7.10
CA GLY A 285 3.46 2.16 7.93
C GLY A 285 4.12 0.97 7.24
N ARG A 286 5.13 1.17 6.40
CA ARG A 286 5.88 0.07 5.78
C ARG A 286 6.75 -0.61 6.82
N ALA A 287 6.89 -1.92 6.72
CA ALA A 287 7.75 -2.67 7.61
C ALA A 287 9.22 -2.41 7.26
N LYS A 288 10.01 -2.09 8.26
CA LYS A 288 11.47 -2.08 8.21
C LYS A 288 12.00 -3.43 8.72
N THR A 289 13.31 -3.62 8.72
CA THR A 289 13.89 -4.80 9.38
C THR A 289 13.55 -4.80 10.88
N LYS A 290 13.37 -5.97 11.48
CA LYS A 290 13.05 -6.10 12.92
C LYS A 290 14.07 -5.36 13.81
N VAL A 291 15.34 -5.35 13.42
CA VAL A 291 16.41 -4.63 14.11
C VAL A 291 16.15 -3.12 14.07
N HIS A 292 15.87 -2.55 12.90
CA HIS A 292 15.60 -1.12 12.78
C HIS A 292 14.38 -0.68 13.60
N GLU A 293 13.30 -1.49 13.62
CA GLU A 293 12.08 -1.21 14.41
C GLU A 293 12.30 -1.28 15.93
N ALA A 294 13.23 -2.12 16.38
CA ALA A 294 13.57 -2.24 17.80
C ALA A 294 14.30 -1.00 18.34
N TYR A 295 15.18 -0.41 17.53
CA TYR A 295 16.06 0.68 17.96
C TYR A 295 15.55 2.09 17.60
N ILE A 296 14.78 2.23 16.53
CA ILE A 296 14.31 3.56 16.07
C ILE A 296 12.80 3.67 16.22
N LYS A 297 12.36 4.35 17.26
CA LYS A 297 10.96 4.76 17.46
C LYS A 297 10.76 6.16 16.90
N THR A 298 9.88 6.30 15.92
CA THR A 298 9.57 7.60 15.33
C THR A 298 8.76 8.44 16.30
N ASN A 299 9.27 9.60 16.69
CA ASN A 299 8.51 10.58 17.48
C ASN A 299 7.37 11.15 16.60
N PRO A 300 6.09 11.00 17.00
CA PRO A 300 4.95 11.45 16.19
C PRO A 300 4.91 12.97 16.00
N VAL A 301 5.36 13.75 16.98
CA VAL A 301 5.41 15.22 16.87
C VAL A 301 6.39 15.63 15.79
N LYS A 302 7.62 15.12 15.86
CA LYS A 302 8.64 15.37 14.84
C LYS A 302 8.22 14.86 13.44
N LEU A 303 7.52 13.73 13.38
CA LEU A 303 7.02 13.21 12.12
C LEU A 303 5.94 14.12 11.52
N LYS A 304 5.07 14.72 12.38
CA LYS A 304 4.07 15.71 11.96
C LYS A 304 4.73 16.96 11.39
N GLU A 305 5.75 17.49 12.07
CA GLU A 305 6.52 18.66 11.59
C GLU A 305 7.15 18.39 10.22
N VAL A 306 7.82 17.25 10.06
CA VAL A 306 8.41 16.83 8.79
C VAL A 306 7.35 16.70 7.70
N TYR A 307 6.19 16.09 8.02
CA TYR A 307 5.08 15.99 7.09
C TYR A 307 4.54 17.36 6.69
N MET A 308 4.29 18.25 7.65
CA MET A 308 3.81 19.62 7.40
C MET A 308 4.78 20.41 6.52
N GLY A 309 6.09 20.21 6.70
CA GLY A 309 7.12 20.78 5.83
C GLY A 309 7.01 20.36 4.37
N ALA A 310 6.52 19.17 4.10
CA ALA A 310 6.55 18.53 2.79
C ALA A 310 5.16 18.36 2.14
N MET A 311 4.06 18.50 2.89
CA MET A 311 2.70 18.15 2.44
C MET A 311 2.23 18.93 1.20
N HIS A 312 2.74 20.15 0.98
CA HIS A 312 2.41 20.95 -0.20
C HIS A 312 2.76 20.24 -1.53
N ASN A 313 3.73 19.32 -1.50
CA ASN A 313 4.12 18.52 -2.66
C ASN A 313 3.05 17.50 -3.08
N VAL A 314 2.16 17.12 -2.17
CA VAL A 314 1.10 16.11 -2.38
C VAL A 314 -0.31 16.69 -2.29
N MET A 315 -0.45 18.00 -2.11
CA MET A 315 -1.70 18.73 -2.24
C MET A 315 -2.06 18.93 -3.72
N ILE A 316 -3.34 19.03 -4.03
CA ILE A 316 -3.86 19.00 -5.40
C ILE A 316 -4.38 20.37 -5.84
N GLY A 317 -5.15 21.07 -4.99
CA GLY A 317 -5.68 22.41 -5.27
C GLY A 317 -4.61 23.48 -5.12
N GLU A 318 -4.48 24.35 -6.12
CA GLU A 318 -3.50 25.44 -6.13
C GLU A 318 -3.73 26.42 -4.99
N GLU A 319 -4.99 26.75 -4.71
CA GLU A 319 -5.43 27.61 -3.62
C GLU A 319 -4.94 27.10 -2.25
N TRP A 320 -4.95 25.78 -2.03
CA TRP A 320 -4.47 25.17 -0.82
C TRP A 320 -2.94 25.20 -0.71
N ILE A 321 -2.25 25.08 -1.85
CA ILE A 321 -0.79 25.12 -1.90
C ILE A 321 -0.29 26.54 -1.57
N GLU A 322 -0.93 27.56 -2.13
CA GLU A 322 -0.55 28.96 -1.92
C GLU A 322 -0.78 29.39 -0.48
N GLU A 323 -1.97 29.12 0.10
CA GLU A 323 -2.28 29.41 1.48
C GLU A 323 -1.25 28.79 2.44
N ASN A 324 -0.92 27.51 2.26
CA ASN A 324 0.02 26.81 3.12
C ASN A 324 1.52 27.15 2.87
N LYS A 325 1.83 27.90 1.81
CA LYS A 325 3.17 28.49 1.61
C LYS A 325 3.32 29.84 2.30
N LEU A 326 2.25 30.60 2.38
CA LEU A 326 2.25 31.96 2.95
C LEU A 326 2.42 31.94 4.48
N ASP A 327 1.81 30.98 5.18
CA ASP A 327 1.94 30.83 6.64
C ASP A 327 3.38 30.54 7.11
N LYS A 328 4.26 30.11 6.20
CA LYS A 328 5.67 29.85 6.52
C LYS A 328 6.59 31.07 6.44
N LYS A 329 6.11 32.23 6.00
CA LYS A 329 6.94 33.45 5.96
C LYS A 329 7.05 34.15 7.34
N GLY A 330 6.33 33.69 8.35
CA GLY A 330 6.37 34.23 9.73
C GLY A 330 7.38 33.56 10.66
N ASP A 331 7.74 32.32 10.42
CA ASP A 331 8.76 31.60 11.19
C ASP A 331 9.91 31.26 10.24
N GLU A 332 11.13 31.68 10.57
CA GLU A 332 12.34 31.32 9.86
C GLU A 332 12.50 29.78 9.78
N CYS A 333 11.81 29.18 8.83
CA CYS A 333 12.14 27.84 8.41
C CYS A 333 13.47 27.89 7.67
N ILE A 334 14.50 27.30 8.25
CA ILE A 334 15.73 26.95 7.55
C ILE A 334 15.33 26.08 6.35
N VAL A 335 15.10 26.74 5.22
CA VAL A 335 15.10 26.10 3.91
C VAL A 335 16.54 25.66 3.73
N ILE A 336 16.76 24.34 3.84
CA ILE A 336 17.96 23.76 3.22
C ILE A 336 17.66 23.82 1.72
N GLU A 337 17.76 24.99 1.13
CA GLU A 337 18.13 25.12 -0.27
C GLU A 337 19.36 24.23 -0.44
N LYS A 338 19.41 23.46 -1.52
CA LYS A 338 20.66 22.90 -2.03
C LYS A 338 21.58 24.08 -2.38
N GLN A 339 22.13 24.74 -1.37
CA GLN A 339 23.35 25.45 -1.58
C GLN A 339 24.37 24.39 -1.95
N VAL A 340 24.82 24.44 -3.19
CA VAL A 340 26.11 23.91 -3.56
C VAL A 340 27.07 24.68 -2.64
N VAL A 341 27.38 24.08 -1.50
CA VAL A 341 28.42 24.60 -0.61
C VAL A 341 29.70 24.35 -1.39
N ASN A 342 30.19 25.37 -2.04
CA ASN A 342 31.57 25.38 -2.49
C ASN A 342 32.43 25.33 -1.22
N ILE A 343 32.80 24.11 -0.84
CA ILE A 343 33.72 23.92 0.28
C ILE A 343 35.12 24.33 -0.22
N ILE A 344 35.52 25.53 0.13
CA ILE A 344 36.88 25.97 -0.04
C ILE A 344 37.68 25.45 1.18
N ILE A 345 38.47 24.43 0.97
CA ILE A 345 39.35 23.89 1.99
C ILE A 345 40.73 24.55 1.75
N ASN A 346 41.12 25.49 2.63
CA ASN A 346 42.48 26.00 2.70
C ASN A 346 43.25 25.13 3.70
N PHE A 347 44.34 24.55 3.28
CA PHE A 347 45.28 23.87 4.18
C PHE A 347 46.71 24.20 3.83
N THR A 348 47.53 24.21 4.84
CA THR A 348 48.96 24.50 4.72
C THR A 348 49.76 23.23 4.94
N LEU A 349 50.53 22.82 3.97
CA LEU A 349 51.46 21.70 4.09
C LEU A 349 52.86 22.23 3.74
N ASP A 350 53.82 21.99 4.60
CA ASP A 350 55.24 22.42 4.43
C ASP A 350 55.43 23.89 4.07
N GLY A 351 54.56 24.77 4.64
CA GLY A 351 54.67 26.22 4.42
C GLY A 351 54.10 26.73 3.10
N MET A 352 53.44 25.90 2.32
CA MET A 352 52.66 26.29 1.12
C MET A 352 51.16 26.22 1.36
N GLU A 353 50.46 27.27 0.92
CA GLU A 353 49.00 27.33 0.98
C GLU A 353 48.38 26.66 -0.27
N TYR A 354 47.45 25.76 -0.05
CA TYR A 354 46.70 25.10 -1.11
C TYR A 354 45.21 25.45 -0.98
N ARG A 355 44.58 25.74 -2.10
CA ARG A 355 43.17 26.04 -2.22
C ARG A 355 42.50 24.99 -3.13
N VAL A 356 41.55 24.26 -2.63
CA VAL A 356 40.74 23.30 -3.41
C VAL A 356 39.30 23.78 -3.46
N GLU A 357 38.78 24.04 -4.66
CA GLU A 357 37.38 24.37 -4.92
C GLU A 357 36.70 23.11 -5.50
N LYS A 358 35.53 22.75 -4.94
CA LYS A 358 34.72 21.63 -5.45
C LYS A 358 33.27 22.02 -5.48
#